data_36a137d71eb5de3d17b994e89a28f8a2
#
_entry.id   36a137d71eb5de3d17b994e89a28f8a2
#
_cell.length_a   1.000
_cell.length_b   1.000
_cell.length_c   1.000
_cell.angle_alpha   90.00
_cell.angle_beta   90.00
_cell.angle_gamma   90.00
#
_symmetry.space_group_name_H-M   'P 1'
#
loop_
_entity.id
_entity.type
_entity.pdbx_description
1 polymer ?
#
loop_
_entity_poly.entity_id
_entity_poly.type
_entity_poly.pdbx_seq_one_letter_code
_entity_poly.pdbx_strand_id
1 'polypeptide(L)'
;TYLIKSSGASGELSFGERTGMVAIKTGDVQVPTDAQGRVALFDTGHVAQRFISARAVLADEVAPDELEGRIVFVGTSAIGLKDLRNTPIQNAVPGVEVHAQLAEQMIEGQFLARPDYANGAEFLYLAVIGLLLAWLVPRLSAGRMALVAAIFIGIGLVVPWLAYDYYHLLFDPIYPPVTLAAIYVGGSATAFMRTERERAEIRGAFGLYLSPDVVERLARNPELLQLGGEQREITVMFTDVRGFTTISEQFDPHELTRFMNRFLTPMTDLILSHRGTIDKYMGDAIMAFWNAPLAVDGHAAQACDTALAMQAGLRALNVEWQAEARAAGRQHIQVNIGVGLNTGRASVGNFGSAQRFTYSCLGDEVNLASRLEGQCKTYGVGIIIGENTRTQVPAFAALELDRILVKGKTEPARLYALMGDATMAQSSAFRELAERQEAFLDRYRAGGFVDAMELIEDCETVAAAAGWQQSYYEMMRARIGELIAIPPADWTGVYVAKEK
;
A
#
# COMPACT_ATOMS: atom_id res chain seq x y z
N THR A 1 -40.74 -31.93 48.26
CA THR A 1 -42.13 -32.09 48.84
C THR A 1 -42.30 -33.45 49.53
N TYR A 2 -41.66 -34.52 49.09
CA TYR A 2 -41.75 -35.84 49.68
C TYR A 2 -40.98 -35.98 51.02
N LEU A 3 -39.82 -35.34 51.16
CA LEU A 3 -39.01 -35.32 52.39
C LEU A 3 -39.78 -34.63 53.56
N ILE A 4 -40.57 -33.62 53.26
CA ILE A 4 -41.36 -32.87 54.24
C ILE A 4 -42.49 -33.72 54.86
N LYS A 5 -43.06 -34.69 54.13
CA LYS A 5 -44.15 -35.55 54.60
C LYS A 5 -43.67 -36.71 55.48
N SER A 6 -42.43 -37.17 55.37
CA SER A 6 -41.96 -38.35 56.10
C SER A 6 -41.37 -38.05 57.48
N SER A 7 -40.90 -36.85 57.75
CA SER A 7 -40.15 -36.47 58.94
C SER A 7 -40.96 -35.73 59.99
N GLY A 8 -42.23 -35.37 59.75
CA GLY A 8 -43.03 -34.53 60.64
C GLY A 8 -42.50 -33.14 60.91
N ALA A 9 -41.41 -32.77 60.22
CA ALA A 9 -40.83 -31.43 60.27
C ALA A 9 -41.62 -30.46 59.34
N SER A 10 -41.88 -29.26 59.80
CA SER A 10 -42.43 -28.18 58.94
C SER A 10 -41.35 -27.69 58.01
N GLY A 11 -41.59 -27.81 56.69
CA GLY A 11 -40.70 -27.22 55.69
C GLY A 11 -40.99 -25.75 55.55
N GLU A 12 -39.95 -24.93 55.61
CA GLU A 12 -40.02 -23.48 55.33
C GLU A 12 -39.44 -23.16 53.96
N LEU A 13 -40.14 -22.34 53.22
CA LEU A 13 -39.64 -21.81 51.94
C LEU A 13 -39.03 -20.44 52.18
N SER A 14 -37.76 -20.29 51.77
CA SER A 14 -37.11 -18.99 51.82
C SER A 14 -37.19 -18.31 50.43
N PHE A 15 -37.62 -17.06 50.41
CA PHE A 15 -37.78 -16.27 49.20
C PHE A 15 -36.82 -15.09 49.23
N GLY A 16 -36.12 -14.83 48.15
CA GLY A 16 -35.34 -13.61 47.92
C GLY A 16 -36.28 -12.43 47.58
N GLU A 17 -35.87 -11.21 47.96
CA GLU A 17 -36.69 -9.99 47.73
C GLU A 17 -37.08 -9.74 46.25
N ARG A 18 -36.31 -10.29 45.30
CA ARG A 18 -36.52 -10.04 43.84
C ARG A 18 -36.45 -11.32 42.99
N THR A 19 -35.99 -12.43 43.47
CA THR A 19 -35.60 -13.61 42.68
C THR A 19 -36.46 -14.84 42.86
N GLY A 20 -37.50 -14.79 43.69
CA GLY A 20 -38.37 -15.93 43.96
C GLY A 20 -37.82 -16.83 45.04
N MET A 21 -38.02 -18.17 44.90
CA MET A 21 -37.55 -19.14 45.87
C MET A 21 -36.01 -19.22 45.84
N VAL A 22 -35.35 -19.14 47.01
CA VAL A 22 -33.88 -19.23 47.11
C VAL A 22 -33.42 -20.45 47.90
N ALA A 23 -34.21 -20.97 48.77
CA ALA A 23 -33.94 -22.19 49.52
C ALA A 23 -35.18 -22.88 50.08
N ILE A 24 -35.04 -24.17 50.35
CA ILE A 24 -36.00 -24.99 51.11
C ILE A 24 -35.32 -25.40 52.40
N LYS A 25 -35.90 -25.05 53.54
CA LYS A 25 -35.40 -25.41 54.85
C LYS A 25 -36.25 -26.55 55.43
N THR A 26 -35.59 -27.60 55.92
CA THR A 26 -36.25 -28.72 56.58
C THR A 26 -35.41 -29.09 57.83
N GLY A 27 -35.93 -28.74 59.00
CA GLY A 27 -35.14 -28.87 60.25
C GLY A 27 -33.88 -27.99 60.19
N ASP A 28 -32.73 -28.57 60.40
CA ASP A 28 -31.43 -27.86 60.37
C ASP A 28 -30.80 -27.84 58.99
N VAL A 29 -31.39 -28.53 58.01
CA VAL A 29 -30.87 -28.59 56.63
C VAL A 29 -31.53 -27.54 55.78
N GLN A 30 -30.72 -26.67 55.22
CA GLN A 30 -31.14 -25.66 54.22
C GLN A 30 -30.57 -26.03 52.85
N VAL A 31 -31.45 -26.26 51.87
CA VAL A 31 -31.14 -26.64 50.50
C VAL A 31 -31.30 -25.44 49.58
N PRO A 32 -30.24 -24.88 48.99
CA PRO A 32 -30.40 -23.79 48.06
C PRO A 32 -31.08 -24.26 46.78
N THR A 33 -31.92 -23.39 46.21
CA THR A 33 -32.69 -23.62 44.98
C THR A 33 -32.57 -22.45 44.01
N ASP A 34 -32.87 -22.71 42.75
CA ASP A 34 -33.14 -21.61 41.82
C ASP A 34 -34.52 -20.99 42.05
N ALA A 35 -34.85 -19.93 41.32
CA ALA A 35 -36.12 -19.22 41.42
C ALA A 35 -37.35 -20.10 41.15
N GLN A 36 -37.19 -21.23 40.50
CA GLN A 36 -38.21 -22.22 40.19
C GLN A 36 -38.22 -23.38 41.20
N GLY A 37 -37.42 -23.33 42.24
CA GLY A 37 -37.32 -24.38 43.26
C GLY A 37 -36.54 -25.62 42.81
N ARG A 38 -35.69 -25.51 41.80
CA ARG A 38 -34.82 -26.61 41.34
C ARG A 38 -33.48 -26.56 42.07
N VAL A 39 -33.00 -27.76 42.44
CA VAL A 39 -31.68 -27.94 43.07
C VAL A 39 -30.69 -28.37 42.00
N ALA A 40 -29.54 -27.74 41.95
CA ALA A 40 -28.43 -28.17 41.09
C ALA A 40 -27.75 -29.40 41.67
N LEU A 41 -27.68 -30.46 40.88
CA LEU A 41 -27.03 -31.72 41.31
C LEU A 41 -25.49 -31.59 41.14
N PHE A 42 -24.78 -31.92 42.21
CA PHE A 42 -23.34 -32.14 42.13
C PHE A 42 -23.11 -33.60 41.73
N ASP A 43 -22.93 -33.85 40.42
CA ASP A 43 -22.81 -35.20 39.88
C ASP A 43 -21.44 -35.80 40.24
N THR A 44 -21.43 -36.79 41.14
CA THR A 44 -20.21 -37.49 41.57
C THR A 44 -19.85 -38.67 40.66
N GLY A 45 -20.62 -38.86 39.56
CA GLY A 45 -20.46 -39.98 38.63
C GLY A 45 -21.02 -41.30 39.18
N HIS A 46 -21.03 -42.29 38.29
CA HIS A 46 -21.55 -43.64 38.64
C HIS A 46 -20.51 -44.43 39.44
N VAL A 47 -20.91 -44.85 40.64
CA VAL A 47 -20.09 -45.68 41.52
C VAL A 47 -20.74 -47.04 41.67
N ALA A 48 -20.24 -48.04 40.96
CA ALA A 48 -20.84 -49.40 40.91
C ALA A 48 -21.03 -50.06 42.30
N GLN A 49 -20.15 -49.78 43.29
CA GLN A 49 -20.22 -50.29 44.63
C GLN A 49 -21.45 -49.78 45.41
N ARG A 50 -22.14 -48.76 44.97
CA ARG A 50 -23.34 -48.24 45.58
C ARG A 50 -24.60 -49.00 45.20
N PHE A 51 -24.49 -49.92 44.21
CA PHE A 51 -25.62 -50.66 43.65
C PHE A 51 -25.63 -52.09 44.18
N ILE A 52 -26.74 -52.43 44.81
CA ILE A 52 -27.01 -53.79 45.25
C ILE A 52 -28.24 -54.29 44.51
N SER A 53 -28.13 -55.47 43.88
CA SER A 53 -29.27 -56.08 43.18
C SER A 53 -30.38 -56.46 44.13
N ALA A 54 -31.61 -56.03 43.86
CA ALA A 54 -32.79 -56.41 44.63
C ALA A 54 -32.98 -57.93 44.66
N ARG A 55 -32.52 -58.65 43.64
CA ARG A 55 -32.49 -60.13 43.60
C ARG A 55 -31.58 -60.70 44.72
N ALA A 56 -30.38 -60.11 44.85
CA ALA A 56 -29.44 -60.57 45.89
C ALA A 56 -29.98 -60.34 47.30
N VAL A 57 -30.66 -59.21 47.51
CA VAL A 57 -31.34 -58.92 48.81
C VAL A 57 -32.49 -59.89 49.09
N LEU A 58 -33.29 -60.21 48.06
CA LEU A 58 -34.41 -61.19 48.23
C LEU A 58 -33.94 -62.63 48.37
N ALA A 59 -32.71 -62.94 47.87
CA ALA A 59 -32.11 -64.23 47.97
C ALA A 59 -31.29 -64.41 49.29
N ASP A 60 -31.25 -63.42 50.17
CA ASP A 60 -30.45 -63.36 51.40
C ASP A 60 -28.95 -63.49 51.14
N GLU A 61 -28.49 -63.06 49.96
CA GLU A 61 -27.08 -63.12 49.51
C GLU A 61 -26.27 -61.89 49.95
N VAL A 62 -26.89 -60.87 50.57
CA VAL A 62 -26.26 -59.60 50.98
C VAL A 62 -26.01 -59.65 52.49
N ALA A 63 -24.77 -59.32 52.90
CA ALA A 63 -24.42 -59.29 54.30
C ALA A 63 -25.20 -58.21 55.07
N PRO A 64 -25.71 -58.44 56.29
CA PRO A 64 -26.51 -57.43 56.99
C PRO A 64 -25.83 -56.09 57.21
N ASP A 65 -24.51 -56.06 57.38
CA ASP A 65 -23.67 -54.90 57.58
C ASP A 65 -23.56 -54.03 56.32
N GLU A 66 -23.91 -54.55 55.13
CA GLU A 66 -23.94 -53.77 53.89
C GLU A 66 -25.16 -52.84 53.84
N LEU A 67 -26.23 -53.12 54.54
CA LEU A 67 -27.48 -52.32 54.54
C LEU A 67 -27.76 -51.67 55.91
N GLU A 68 -27.19 -52.15 56.97
CA GLU A 68 -27.41 -51.61 58.31
C GLU A 68 -26.89 -50.17 58.45
N GLY A 69 -27.75 -49.28 58.95
CA GLY A 69 -27.43 -47.88 59.17
C GLY A 69 -27.34 -47.03 57.89
N ARG A 70 -27.72 -47.60 56.74
CA ARG A 70 -27.68 -46.88 55.43
C ARG A 70 -29.08 -46.45 55.00
N ILE A 71 -29.15 -45.33 54.25
CA ILE A 71 -30.34 -44.91 53.55
C ILE A 71 -30.37 -45.64 52.21
N VAL A 72 -31.39 -46.47 52.01
CA VAL A 72 -31.53 -47.28 50.79
C VAL A 72 -32.60 -46.75 49.90
N PHE A 73 -32.22 -46.42 48.62
CA PHE A 73 -33.18 -46.03 47.57
C PHE A 73 -33.47 -47.23 46.68
N VAL A 74 -34.74 -47.61 46.60
CA VAL A 74 -35.17 -48.71 45.72
C VAL A 74 -35.71 -48.12 44.42
N GLY A 75 -35.14 -48.50 43.30
CA GLY A 75 -35.53 -48.00 41.98
C GLY A 75 -35.19 -48.95 40.84
N THR A 76 -35.57 -48.62 39.66
CA THR A 76 -35.42 -49.42 38.48
C THR A 76 -34.20 -48.90 37.65
N SER A 77 -33.34 -49.87 37.20
CA SER A 77 -32.19 -49.55 36.37
C SER A 77 -32.28 -50.14 34.96
N ALA A 78 -33.33 -50.89 34.65
CA ALA A 78 -33.48 -51.55 33.36
C ALA A 78 -33.94 -50.57 32.25
N ILE A 79 -33.30 -50.64 31.08
CA ILE A 79 -33.54 -49.79 29.93
C ILE A 79 -35.02 -49.75 29.51
N GLY A 80 -35.77 -50.83 29.68
CA GLY A 80 -37.19 -50.92 29.32
C GLY A 80 -38.16 -50.22 30.27
N LEU A 81 -37.76 -49.78 31.45
CA LEU A 81 -38.63 -49.20 32.49
C LEU A 81 -38.66 -47.66 32.47
N LYS A 82 -38.05 -47.01 31.48
CA LYS A 82 -38.12 -45.57 31.19
C LYS A 82 -37.69 -44.59 32.29
N ASP A 83 -37.00 -45.04 33.33
CA ASP A 83 -36.46 -44.18 34.40
C ASP A 83 -34.97 -43.90 34.24
N LEU A 84 -34.54 -43.69 33.01
CA LEU A 84 -33.19 -43.27 32.70
C LEU A 84 -33.14 -41.76 32.48
N ARG A 85 -32.14 -41.11 33.03
CA ARG A 85 -31.90 -39.67 32.96
C ARG A 85 -30.53 -39.40 32.37
N ASN A 86 -30.39 -38.32 31.63
CA ASN A 86 -29.09 -37.86 31.19
C ASN A 86 -28.57 -36.80 32.15
N THR A 87 -27.35 -37.01 32.63
CA THR A 87 -26.59 -35.98 33.36
C THR A 87 -25.55 -35.33 32.46
N PRO A 88 -24.94 -34.21 32.86
CA PRO A 88 -23.88 -33.58 32.08
C PRO A 88 -22.65 -34.48 31.84
N ILE A 89 -22.41 -35.44 32.76
CA ILE A 89 -21.22 -36.30 32.74
C ILE A 89 -21.54 -37.66 32.10
N GLN A 90 -22.79 -38.17 32.25
CA GLN A 90 -23.15 -39.51 31.81
C GLN A 90 -24.50 -39.57 31.12
N ASN A 91 -24.63 -40.44 30.13
CA ASN A 91 -25.90 -40.76 29.48
C ASN A 91 -26.56 -41.99 30.13
N ALA A 92 -27.89 -41.95 30.23
CA ALA A 92 -28.70 -43.09 30.67
C ALA A 92 -28.41 -43.54 32.14
N VAL A 93 -28.30 -42.59 33.07
CA VAL A 93 -28.19 -42.85 34.51
C VAL A 93 -29.57 -43.21 35.06
N PRO A 94 -29.70 -44.25 35.93
CA PRO A 94 -30.97 -44.54 36.59
C PRO A 94 -31.47 -43.36 37.43
N GLY A 95 -32.76 -43.04 37.36
CA GLY A 95 -33.33 -41.92 38.11
C GLY A 95 -33.16 -42.07 39.63
N VAL A 96 -33.14 -43.29 40.14
CA VAL A 96 -32.89 -43.58 41.54
C VAL A 96 -31.49 -43.12 41.97
N GLU A 97 -30.48 -43.23 41.12
CA GLU A 97 -29.12 -42.77 41.38
C GLU A 97 -29.06 -41.25 41.55
N VAL A 98 -29.77 -40.50 40.67
CA VAL A 98 -29.92 -39.04 40.80
C VAL A 98 -30.51 -38.65 42.16
N HIS A 99 -31.52 -39.38 42.62
CA HIS A 99 -32.13 -39.15 43.95
C HIS A 99 -31.20 -39.51 45.11
N ALA A 100 -30.42 -40.57 44.96
CA ALA A 100 -29.42 -40.96 45.94
C ALA A 100 -28.28 -39.94 46.06
N GLN A 101 -27.74 -39.48 44.94
CA GLN A 101 -26.73 -38.41 44.89
C GLN A 101 -27.27 -37.09 45.49
N LEU A 102 -28.53 -36.73 45.20
CA LEU A 102 -29.15 -35.57 45.82
C LEU A 102 -29.27 -35.68 47.34
N ALA A 103 -29.66 -36.85 47.84
CA ALA A 103 -29.72 -37.09 49.29
C ALA A 103 -28.33 -37.05 49.95
N GLU A 104 -27.31 -37.64 49.34
CA GLU A 104 -25.92 -37.55 49.76
C GLU A 104 -25.46 -36.11 49.85
N GLN A 105 -25.67 -35.34 48.79
CA GLN A 105 -25.38 -33.91 48.73
C GLN A 105 -26.06 -33.08 49.85
N MET A 106 -27.31 -33.42 50.19
CA MET A 106 -28.03 -32.80 51.30
C MET A 106 -27.42 -33.15 52.65
N ILE A 107 -26.98 -34.40 52.84
CA ILE A 107 -26.37 -34.87 54.08
C ILE A 107 -24.99 -34.28 54.30
N GLU A 108 -24.20 -34.15 53.21
CA GLU A 108 -22.86 -33.59 53.26
C GLU A 108 -22.87 -32.06 53.28
N GLY A 109 -23.98 -31.45 52.99
CA GLY A 109 -24.11 -29.99 52.95
C GLY A 109 -23.36 -29.35 51.77
N GLN A 110 -23.05 -30.12 50.72
CA GLN A 110 -22.33 -29.65 49.55
C GLN A 110 -23.33 -29.25 48.43
N PHE A 111 -23.58 -27.99 48.29
CA PHE A 111 -24.56 -27.51 47.31
C PHE A 111 -23.93 -26.62 46.24
N LEU A 112 -24.30 -26.85 45.00
CA LEU A 112 -24.04 -25.90 43.93
C LEU A 112 -25.07 -24.79 44.02
N ALA A 113 -24.60 -23.55 44.18
CA ALA A 113 -25.46 -22.38 44.26
C ALA A 113 -25.10 -21.37 43.21
N ARG A 114 -26.12 -20.81 42.51
CA ARG A 114 -25.94 -19.62 41.70
C ARG A 114 -26.42 -18.39 42.50
N PRO A 115 -25.48 -17.53 42.96
CA PRO A 115 -25.86 -16.37 43.74
C PRO A 115 -26.77 -15.44 42.97
N ASP A 116 -27.71 -14.75 43.65
CA ASP A 116 -28.64 -13.79 43.03
C ASP A 116 -27.93 -12.64 42.30
N TYR A 117 -26.75 -12.27 42.80
CA TYR A 117 -25.93 -11.22 42.18
C TYR A 117 -25.08 -11.72 40.98
N ALA A 118 -25.06 -13.01 40.66
CA ALA A 118 -24.19 -13.56 39.61
C ALA A 118 -24.41 -12.89 38.26
N ASN A 119 -25.67 -12.76 37.84
CA ASN A 119 -26.02 -12.10 36.59
C ASN A 119 -25.55 -10.62 36.56
N GLY A 120 -25.69 -9.92 37.69
CA GLY A 120 -25.23 -8.53 37.84
C GLY A 120 -23.72 -8.38 37.76
N ALA A 121 -23.00 -9.32 38.42
CA ALA A 121 -21.53 -9.36 38.43
C ALA A 121 -20.97 -9.67 37.03
N GLU A 122 -21.54 -10.67 36.35
CA GLU A 122 -21.19 -11.03 34.97
C GLU A 122 -21.44 -9.88 34.01
N PHE A 123 -22.58 -9.20 34.09
CA PHE A 123 -22.89 -8.01 33.29
C PHE A 123 -21.94 -6.84 33.58
N LEU A 124 -21.65 -6.56 34.82
CA LEU A 124 -20.74 -5.50 35.23
C LEU A 124 -19.31 -5.77 34.71
N TYR A 125 -18.86 -7.03 34.83
CA TYR A 125 -17.58 -7.46 34.27
C TYR A 125 -17.52 -7.21 32.76
N LEU A 126 -18.54 -7.64 32.02
CA LEU A 126 -18.65 -7.41 30.57
C LEU A 126 -18.66 -5.93 30.21
N ALA A 127 -19.45 -5.12 30.91
CA ALA A 127 -19.55 -3.69 30.64
C ALA A 127 -18.23 -2.97 30.89
N VAL A 128 -17.60 -3.20 32.03
CA VAL A 128 -16.34 -2.52 32.40
C VAL A 128 -15.21 -2.97 31.50
N ILE A 129 -15.02 -4.28 31.33
CA ILE A 129 -13.90 -4.80 30.54
C ILE A 129 -14.13 -4.59 29.03
N GLY A 130 -15.37 -4.75 28.55
CA GLY A 130 -15.72 -4.50 27.15
C GLY A 130 -15.48 -3.04 26.75
N LEU A 131 -15.89 -2.07 27.58
CA LEU A 131 -15.62 -0.66 27.37
C LEU A 131 -14.11 -0.34 27.45
N LEU A 132 -13.39 -0.95 28.39
CA LEU A 132 -11.95 -0.81 28.50
C LEU A 132 -11.23 -1.33 27.25
N LEU A 133 -11.60 -2.51 26.76
CA LEU A 133 -11.04 -3.07 25.53
C LEU A 133 -11.34 -2.17 24.33
N ALA A 134 -12.59 -1.72 24.17
CA ALA A 134 -12.98 -0.81 23.08
C ALA A 134 -12.19 0.53 23.12
N TRP A 135 -11.87 1.03 24.32
CA TRP A 135 -11.08 2.23 24.50
C TRP A 135 -9.57 2.02 24.20
N LEU A 136 -9.05 0.82 24.50
CA LEU A 136 -7.64 0.46 24.32
C LEU A 136 -7.31 0.08 22.86
N VAL A 137 -8.24 -0.50 22.10
CA VAL A 137 -8.02 -0.94 20.71
C VAL A 137 -7.30 0.09 19.84
N PRO A 138 -7.70 1.37 19.78
CA PRO A 138 -7.02 2.36 18.95
C PRO A 138 -5.70 2.89 19.53
N ARG A 139 -5.35 2.54 20.78
CA ARG A 139 -4.19 3.11 21.51
C ARG A 139 -3.02 2.17 21.65
N LEU A 140 -3.24 0.87 21.58
CA LEU A 140 -2.22 -0.15 21.75
C LEU A 140 -1.85 -0.80 20.42
N SER A 141 -0.60 -1.24 20.30
CA SER A 141 -0.19 -2.09 19.19
C SER A 141 -0.92 -3.44 19.24
N ALA A 142 -1.13 -4.06 18.07
CA ALA A 142 -1.90 -5.30 17.93
C ALA A 142 -1.45 -6.42 18.90
N GLY A 143 -0.13 -6.60 19.07
CA GLY A 143 0.41 -7.61 19.99
C GLY A 143 0.10 -7.32 21.46
N ARG A 144 0.23 -6.06 21.91
CA ARG A 144 -0.11 -5.66 23.28
C ARG A 144 -1.61 -5.77 23.55
N MET A 145 -2.42 -5.43 22.56
CA MET A 145 -3.88 -5.53 22.66
C MET A 145 -4.33 -7.01 22.75
N ALA A 146 -3.72 -7.91 21.97
CA ALA A 146 -3.97 -9.34 22.04
C ALA A 146 -3.64 -9.91 23.44
N LEU A 147 -2.50 -9.47 24.01
CA LEU A 147 -2.12 -9.89 25.37
C LEU A 147 -3.13 -9.42 26.42
N VAL A 148 -3.54 -8.16 26.36
CA VAL A 148 -4.54 -7.60 27.30
C VAL A 148 -5.88 -8.33 27.16
N ALA A 149 -6.36 -8.56 25.95
CA ALA A 149 -7.59 -9.30 25.68
C ALA A 149 -7.48 -10.75 26.23
N ALA A 150 -6.37 -11.44 25.98
CA ALA A 150 -6.13 -12.79 26.47
C ALA A 150 -6.13 -12.88 28.01
N ILE A 151 -5.58 -11.88 28.71
CA ILE A 151 -5.60 -11.82 30.17
C ILE A 151 -7.05 -11.72 30.68
N PHE A 152 -7.86 -10.81 30.14
CA PHE A 152 -9.23 -10.64 30.61
C PHE A 152 -10.14 -11.83 30.22
N ILE A 153 -9.97 -12.39 29.01
CA ILE A 153 -10.65 -13.62 28.63
C ILE A 153 -10.25 -14.77 29.57
N GLY A 154 -8.96 -14.87 29.89
CA GLY A 154 -8.46 -15.87 30.84
C GLY A 154 -9.04 -15.70 32.26
N ILE A 155 -9.15 -14.47 32.77
CA ILE A 155 -9.81 -14.17 34.04
C ILE A 155 -11.27 -14.61 33.98
N GLY A 156 -11.99 -14.34 32.90
CA GLY A 156 -13.39 -14.74 32.71
C GLY A 156 -13.61 -16.28 32.66
N LEU A 157 -12.56 -17.06 32.34
CA LEU A 157 -12.60 -18.52 32.39
C LEU A 157 -12.15 -19.07 33.74
N VAL A 158 -11.07 -18.55 34.31
CA VAL A 158 -10.44 -19.09 35.53
C VAL A 158 -11.23 -18.73 36.77
N VAL A 159 -11.79 -17.51 36.87
CA VAL A 159 -12.54 -17.12 38.07
C VAL A 159 -13.82 -17.93 38.25
N PRO A 160 -14.69 -18.20 37.28
CA PRO A 160 -15.81 -19.12 37.38
C PRO A 160 -15.37 -20.54 37.74
N TRP A 161 -14.25 -21.02 37.18
CA TRP A 161 -13.73 -22.35 37.51
C TRP A 161 -13.29 -22.43 38.97
N LEU A 162 -12.52 -21.45 39.47
CA LEU A 162 -12.12 -21.40 40.89
C LEU A 162 -13.32 -21.23 41.82
N ALA A 163 -14.31 -20.44 41.45
CA ALA A 163 -15.55 -20.26 42.20
C ALA A 163 -16.34 -21.59 42.32
N TYR A 164 -16.34 -22.37 41.25
CA TYR A 164 -16.92 -23.72 41.25
C TYR A 164 -16.13 -24.69 42.15
N ASP A 165 -14.82 -24.73 41.97
CA ASP A 165 -13.96 -25.72 42.64
C ASP A 165 -13.86 -25.50 44.17
N TYR A 166 -13.67 -24.23 44.61
CA TYR A 166 -13.46 -23.91 46.01
C TYR A 166 -14.74 -23.55 46.77
N TYR A 167 -15.72 -22.94 46.09
CA TYR A 167 -16.90 -22.39 46.76
C TYR A 167 -18.22 -22.98 46.29
N HIS A 168 -18.19 -23.91 45.33
CA HIS A 168 -19.38 -24.51 44.70
C HIS A 168 -20.36 -23.47 44.13
N LEU A 169 -19.82 -22.32 43.65
CA LEU A 169 -20.61 -21.23 43.06
C LEU A 169 -20.64 -21.35 41.55
N LEU A 170 -21.84 -21.21 40.99
CA LEU A 170 -22.08 -21.27 39.55
C LEU A 170 -22.07 -19.87 38.94
N PHE A 171 -21.00 -19.52 38.24
CA PHE A 171 -20.91 -18.41 37.31
C PHE A 171 -20.83 -18.92 35.87
N ASP A 172 -21.21 -18.11 34.90
CA ASP A 172 -21.15 -18.48 33.48
C ASP A 172 -19.71 -18.40 32.96
N PRO A 173 -19.04 -19.53 32.63
CA PRO A 173 -17.68 -19.52 32.14
C PRO A 173 -17.59 -19.28 30.61
N ILE A 174 -18.72 -19.21 29.89
CA ILE A 174 -18.71 -19.19 28.41
C ILE A 174 -19.11 -17.84 27.90
N TYR A 175 -20.24 -17.30 28.33
CA TYR A 175 -20.84 -16.09 27.77
C TYR A 175 -19.92 -14.85 27.91
N PRO A 176 -19.33 -14.52 29.07
CA PRO A 176 -18.46 -13.36 29.21
C PRO A 176 -17.19 -13.44 28.36
N PRO A 177 -16.40 -14.54 28.37
CA PRO A 177 -15.20 -14.66 27.54
C PRO A 177 -15.48 -14.60 26.03
N VAL A 178 -16.53 -15.25 25.55
CA VAL A 178 -16.93 -15.25 24.14
C VAL A 178 -17.32 -13.84 23.69
N THR A 179 -18.07 -13.12 24.53
CA THR A 179 -18.45 -11.73 24.23
C THR A 179 -17.21 -10.81 24.17
N LEU A 180 -16.29 -10.94 25.12
CA LEU A 180 -15.03 -10.15 25.10
C LEU A 180 -14.17 -10.49 23.88
N ALA A 181 -14.10 -11.76 23.49
CA ALA A 181 -13.42 -12.18 22.28
C ALA A 181 -14.05 -11.56 21.02
N ALA A 182 -15.38 -11.54 20.95
CA ALA A 182 -16.08 -10.90 19.84
C ALA A 182 -15.84 -9.37 19.78
N ILE A 183 -15.82 -8.69 20.93
CA ILE A 183 -15.49 -7.24 21.02
C ILE A 183 -14.06 -7.00 20.55
N TYR A 184 -13.09 -7.84 20.98
CA TYR A 184 -11.71 -7.74 20.56
C TYR A 184 -11.53 -7.94 19.06
N VAL A 185 -12.14 -8.99 18.49
CA VAL A 185 -12.04 -9.29 17.04
C VAL A 185 -12.69 -8.18 16.21
N GLY A 186 -13.90 -7.75 16.56
CA GLY A 186 -14.60 -6.67 15.88
C GLY A 186 -13.85 -5.34 15.96
N GLY A 187 -13.35 -4.98 17.13
CA GLY A 187 -12.54 -3.79 17.34
C GLY A 187 -11.22 -3.82 16.54
N SER A 188 -10.52 -4.95 16.53
CA SER A 188 -9.28 -5.12 15.78
C SER A 188 -9.50 -5.08 14.28
N ALA A 189 -10.58 -5.68 13.78
CA ALA A 189 -10.94 -5.63 12.35
C ALA A 189 -11.26 -4.20 11.89
N THR A 190 -12.03 -3.45 12.69
CA THR A 190 -12.34 -2.04 12.35
C THR A 190 -11.10 -1.15 12.39
N ALA A 191 -10.21 -1.33 13.36
CA ALA A 191 -8.95 -0.60 13.44
C ALA A 191 -8.04 -0.91 12.25
N PHE A 192 -7.92 -2.17 11.85
CA PHE A 192 -7.16 -2.60 10.67
C PHE A 192 -7.72 -1.98 9.39
N MET A 193 -9.04 -2.07 9.15
CA MET A 193 -9.68 -1.47 7.96
C MET A 193 -9.49 0.04 7.89
N ARG A 194 -9.54 0.73 9.03
CA ARG A 194 -9.29 2.17 9.08
C ARG A 194 -7.85 2.52 8.69
N THR A 195 -6.88 1.81 9.24
CA THR A 195 -5.45 2.02 8.92
C THR A 195 -5.16 1.75 7.44
N GLU A 196 -5.74 0.70 6.86
CA GLU A 196 -5.57 0.40 5.43
C GLU A 196 -6.24 1.44 4.51
N ARG A 197 -7.40 1.99 4.90
CA ARG A 197 -8.03 3.10 4.16
C ARG A 197 -7.18 4.36 4.20
N GLU A 198 -6.68 4.76 5.36
CA GLU A 198 -5.79 5.92 5.51
C GLU A 198 -4.52 5.76 4.64
N ARG A 199 -3.93 4.55 4.60
CA ARG A 199 -2.79 4.25 3.72
C ARG A 199 -3.16 4.29 2.23
N ALA A 200 -4.34 3.81 1.85
CA ALA A 200 -4.81 3.83 0.46
C ALA A 200 -5.09 5.27 -0.01
N GLU A 201 -5.66 6.12 0.83
CA GLU A 201 -5.87 7.54 0.53
C GLU A 201 -4.55 8.29 0.35
N ILE A 202 -3.56 8.05 1.22
CA ILE A 202 -2.21 8.61 1.09
C ILE A 202 -1.58 8.14 -0.22
N ARG A 203 -1.62 6.83 -0.51
CA ARG A 203 -1.10 6.28 -1.79
C ARG A 203 -1.80 6.91 -3.00
N GLY A 204 -3.11 7.09 -2.96
CA GLY A 204 -3.89 7.72 -4.03
C GLY A 204 -3.51 9.18 -4.25
N ALA A 205 -3.36 9.96 -3.19
CA ALA A 205 -2.99 11.37 -3.27
C ALA A 205 -1.55 11.56 -3.79
N PHE A 206 -0.59 10.77 -3.31
CA PHE A 206 0.80 10.83 -3.79
C PHE A 206 0.98 10.18 -5.16
N GLY A 207 0.16 9.21 -5.55
CA GLY A 207 0.20 8.57 -6.87
C GLY A 207 -0.12 9.50 -8.03
N LEU A 208 -0.74 10.67 -7.76
CA LEU A 208 -0.94 11.73 -8.76
C LEU A 208 0.31 12.58 -9.02
N TYR A 209 1.29 12.56 -8.12
CA TYR A 209 2.49 13.41 -8.19
C TYR A 209 3.79 12.61 -8.33
N LEU A 210 3.77 11.35 -7.96
CA LEU A 210 4.94 10.46 -7.96
C LEU A 210 4.63 9.19 -8.74
N SER A 211 5.66 8.60 -9.36
CA SER A 211 5.48 7.29 -10.00
C SER A 211 5.05 6.23 -8.97
N PRO A 212 4.26 5.22 -9.37
CA PRO A 212 3.81 4.15 -8.47
C PRO A 212 4.96 3.51 -7.66
N ASP A 213 6.11 3.31 -8.28
CA ASP A 213 7.31 2.73 -7.66
C ASP A 213 7.88 3.61 -6.55
N VAL A 214 7.84 4.93 -6.72
CA VAL A 214 8.28 5.90 -5.70
C VAL A 214 7.33 5.91 -4.51
N VAL A 215 6.02 5.91 -4.78
CA VAL A 215 4.99 5.87 -3.73
C VAL A 215 5.11 4.60 -2.90
N GLU A 216 5.34 3.45 -3.54
CA GLU A 216 5.52 2.17 -2.83
C GLU A 216 6.79 2.17 -1.96
N ARG A 217 7.90 2.73 -2.46
CA ARG A 217 9.13 2.87 -1.68
C ARG A 217 8.97 3.80 -0.48
N LEU A 218 8.29 4.93 -0.65
CA LEU A 218 7.98 5.87 0.44
C LEU A 218 7.04 5.24 1.47
N ALA A 219 6.04 4.48 1.03
CA ALA A 219 5.13 3.78 1.92
C ALA A 219 5.82 2.70 2.77
N ARG A 220 6.89 2.08 2.24
CA ARG A 220 7.72 1.09 2.97
C ARG A 220 8.75 1.76 3.90
N ASN A 221 9.23 2.95 3.56
CA ASN A 221 10.29 3.66 4.28
C ASN A 221 9.92 5.13 4.51
N PRO A 222 9.04 5.43 5.48
CA PRO A 222 8.59 6.80 5.77
C PRO A 222 9.72 7.77 6.14
N GLU A 223 10.85 7.26 6.61
CA GLU A 223 12.06 8.03 6.91
C GLU A 223 12.67 8.71 5.67
N LEU A 224 12.37 8.24 4.46
CA LEU A 224 12.80 8.87 3.21
C LEU A 224 12.05 10.20 2.93
N LEU A 225 11.05 10.55 3.72
CA LEU A 225 10.32 11.82 3.64
C LEU A 225 11.04 12.98 4.35
N GLN A 226 12.25 12.78 4.84
CA GLN A 226 13.04 13.85 5.45
C GLN A 226 13.69 14.73 4.37
N LEU A 227 13.89 16.03 4.71
CA LEU A 227 14.65 16.95 3.87
C LEU A 227 16.09 16.44 3.72
N GLY A 228 16.60 16.47 2.50
CA GLY A 228 17.96 16.04 2.19
C GLY A 228 18.06 15.46 0.79
N GLY A 229 19.28 15.25 0.32
CA GLY A 229 19.56 14.67 -0.97
C GLY A 229 20.82 13.83 -0.94
N GLU A 230 20.89 12.86 -1.87
CA GLU A 230 22.09 12.06 -2.15
C GLU A 230 22.71 12.47 -3.48
N GLN A 231 24.02 12.35 -3.58
CA GLN A 231 24.74 12.50 -4.85
C GLN A 231 24.56 11.23 -5.68
N ARG A 232 23.95 11.38 -6.85
CA ARG A 232 23.66 10.26 -7.74
C ARG A 232 23.89 10.62 -9.20
N GLU A 233 24.35 9.69 -10.00
CA GLU A 233 24.35 9.84 -11.44
C GLU A 233 22.95 9.58 -11.97
N ILE A 234 22.41 10.54 -12.70
CA ILE A 234 21.05 10.50 -13.26
C ILE A 234 21.09 10.96 -14.71
N THR A 235 20.07 10.59 -15.49
CA THR A 235 19.79 11.23 -16.78
C THR A 235 18.57 12.13 -16.61
N VAL A 236 18.70 13.39 -16.98
CA VAL A 236 17.66 14.40 -16.86
C VAL A 236 17.15 14.77 -18.24
N MET A 237 15.84 14.93 -18.36
CA MET A 237 15.13 15.38 -19.54
C MET A 237 14.38 16.66 -19.25
N PHE A 238 14.51 17.64 -20.15
CA PHE A 238 13.62 18.77 -20.27
C PHE A 238 12.93 18.71 -21.62
N THR A 239 11.63 19.02 -21.62
CA THR A 239 10.86 19.17 -22.88
C THR A 239 10.08 20.46 -22.85
N ASP A 240 9.88 21.08 -24.02
CA ASP A 240 9.10 22.30 -24.15
C ASP A 240 8.36 22.31 -25.50
N VAL A 241 7.15 22.89 -25.53
CA VAL A 241 6.35 22.98 -26.74
C VAL A 241 6.81 24.19 -27.57
N ARG A 242 7.12 23.94 -28.84
CA ARG A 242 7.57 24.98 -29.75
C ARG A 242 6.49 26.02 -30.04
N GLY A 243 6.78 27.27 -29.72
CA GLY A 243 5.86 28.39 -29.99
C GLY A 243 4.59 28.36 -29.17
N PHE A 244 4.63 27.76 -27.96
CA PHE A 244 3.47 27.61 -27.09
C PHE A 244 2.72 28.94 -26.83
N THR A 245 3.44 30.04 -26.63
CA THR A 245 2.81 31.36 -26.44
C THR A 245 1.83 31.70 -27.55
N THR A 246 2.25 31.52 -28.82
CA THR A 246 1.38 31.77 -29.99
C THR A 246 0.25 30.74 -30.08
N ILE A 247 0.50 29.49 -29.66
CA ILE A 247 -0.54 28.45 -29.62
C ILE A 247 -1.58 28.79 -28.55
N SER A 248 -1.15 29.18 -27.37
CA SER A 248 -2.03 29.44 -26.21
C SER A 248 -2.96 30.65 -26.44
N GLU A 249 -2.52 31.65 -27.21
CA GLU A 249 -3.33 32.84 -27.61
C GLU A 249 -4.54 32.47 -28.47
N GLN A 250 -4.56 31.30 -29.10
CA GLN A 250 -5.63 30.84 -29.98
C GLN A 250 -6.77 30.12 -29.24
N PHE A 251 -6.60 29.83 -27.97
CA PHE A 251 -7.55 29.09 -27.17
C PHE A 251 -8.18 29.94 -26.06
N ASP A 252 -9.44 29.67 -25.74
CA ASP A 252 -9.98 30.10 -24.47
C ASP A 252 -9.38 29.31 -23.30
N PRO A 253 -9.49 29.80 -22.06
CA PRO A 253 -8.86 29.11 -20.89
C PRO A 253 -9.30 27.66 -20.70
N HIS A 254 -10.55 27.32 -21.03
CA HIS A 254 -11.05 25.94 -20.89
C HIS A 254 -10.54 25.03 -22.02
N GLU A 255 -10.49 25.57 -23.23
CA GLU A 255 -9.94 24.86 -24.38
C GLU A 255 -8.43 24.62 -24.20
N LEU A 256 -7.70 25.63 -23.74
CA LEU A 256 -6.27 25.52 -23.44
C LEU A 256 -6.01 24.43 -22.39
N THR A 257 -6.79 24.39 -21.31
CA THR A 257 -6.66 23.34 -20.29
C THR A 257 -6.90 21.94 -20.88
N ARG A 258 -7.92 21.79 -21.72
CA ARG A 258 -8.23 20.53 -22.39
C ARG A 258 -7.13 20.11 -23.36
N PHE A 259 -6.60 21.06 -24.14
CA PHE A 259 -5.48 20.86 -25.05
C PHE A 259 -4.23 20.38 -24.26
N MET A 260 -3.88 21.09 -23.19
CA MET A 260 -2.74 20.74 -22.35
C MET A 260 -2.87 19.34 -21.73
N ASN A 261 -4.04 19.00 -21.22
CA ASN A 261 -4.26 17.67 -20.67
C ASN A 261 -4.15 16.56 -21.74
N ARG A 262 -4.64 16.80 -22.95
CA ARG A 262 -4.51 15.87 -24.07
C ARG A 262 -3.07 15.70 -24.55
N PHE A 263 -2.24 16.74 -24.39
CA PHE A 263 -0.81 16.68 -24.67
C PHE A 263 -0.03 16.02 -23.53
N LEU A 264 -0.20 16.49 -22.29
CA LEU A 264 0.61 16.05 -21.14
C LEU A 264 0.36 14.59 -20.77
N THR A 265 -0.88 14.10 -20.88
CA THR A 265 -1.22 12.73 -20.47
C THR A 265 -0.41 11.67 -21.20
N PRO A 266 -0.43 11.58 -22.56
CA PRO A 266 0.35 10.57 -23.27
C PRO A 266 1.87 10.77 -23.12
N MET A 267 2.35 12.00 -22.99
CA MET A 267 3.78 12.27 -22.73
C MET A 267 4.19 11.74 -21.35
N THR A 268 3.36 11.96 -20.35
CA THR A 268 3.51 11.43 -19.00
C THR A 268 3.54 9.89 -18.99
N ASP A 269 2.60 9.26 -19.67
CA ASP A 269 2.49 7.80 -19.76
C ASP A 269 3.76 7.19 -20.39
N LEU A 270 4.31 7.84 -21.43
CA LEU A 270 5.57 7.41 -22.03
C LEU A 270 6.74 7.53 -21.07
N ILE A 271 6.87 8.61 -20.32
CA ILE A 271 7.94 8.79 -19.34
C ILE A 271 7.85 7.71 -18.25
N LEU A 272 6.66 7.48 -17.70
CA LEU A 272 6.43 6.50 -16.64
C LEU A 272 6.63 5.06 -17.13
N SER A 273 6.18 4.71 -18.33
CA SER A 273 6.35 3.37 -18.91
C SER A 273 7.83 3.01 -19.16
N HIS A 274 8.67 4.00 -19.39
CA HIS A 274 10.13 3.85 -19.49
C HIS A 274 10.85 4.10 -18.16
N ARG A 275 10.15 3.95 -17.03
CA ARG A 275 10.71 4.05 -15.67
C ARG A 275 11.30 5.42 -15.31
N GLY A 276 10.85 6.48 -15.99
CA GLY A 276 11.18 7.85 -15.65
C GLY A 276 10.42 8.35 -14.43
N THR A 277 11.01 9.27 -13.70
CA THR A 277 10.38 10.02 -12.61
C THR A 277 10.08 11.42 -13.09
N ILE A 278 8.83 11.85 -12.99
CA ILE A 278 8.45 13.23 -13.32
C ILE A 278 8.75 14.11 -12.11
N ASP A 279 9.55 15.15 -12.32
CA ASP A 279 9.80 16.17 -11.31
C ASP A 279 8.62 17.14 -11.23
N LYS A 280 8.37 17.85 -12.32
CA LYS A 280 7.33 18.86 -12.40
C LYS A 280 6.93 19.19 -13.81
N TYR A 281 5.75 19.80 -13.94
CA TYR A 281 5.33 20.53 -15.12
C TYR A 281 5.58 22.03 -14.92
N MET A 282 6.11 22.68 -15.92
CA MET A 282 6.40 24.12 -15.91
C MET A 282 5.67 24.77 -17.09
N GLY A 283 4.35 24.94 -16.93
CA GLY A 283 3.49 25.31 -18.05
C GLY A 283 3.35 24.16 -19.04
N ASP A 284 3.88 24.33 -20.24
CA ASP A 284 3.93 23.33 -21.31
C ASP A 284 5.20 22.47 -21.30
N ALA A 285 6.15 22.79 -20.42
CA ALA A 285 7.38 22.04 -20.26
C ALA A 285 7.25 20.91 -19.24
N ILE A 286 7.96 19.79 -19.50
CA ILE A 286 8.07 18.67 -18.57
C ILE A 286 9.53 18.51 -18.16
N MET A 287 9.76 18.41 -16.86
CA MET A 287 11.04 17.96 -16.30
C MET A 287 10.89 16.55 -15.76
N ALA A 288 11.76 15.65 -16.22
CA ALA A 288 11.80 14.26 -15.77
C ALA A 288 13.25 13.78 -15.62
N PHE A 289 13.46 12.72 -14.85
CA PHE A 289 14.78 12.12 -14.68
C PHE A 289 14.70 10.62 -14.44
N TRP A 290 15.81 9.91 -14.67
CA TRP A 290 15.95 8.47 -14.52
C TRP A 290 17.05 8.14 -13.54
N ASN A 291 17.03 6.93 -12.98
CA ASN A 291 17.97 6.39 -11.99
C ASN A 291 17.81 6.93 -10.58
N ALA A 292 16.68 7.59 -10.29
CA ALA A 292 16.29 7.97 -8.94
C ALA A 292 14.74 8.10 -8.84
N PRO A 293 14.13 7.78 -7.70
CA PRO A 293 14.71 7.23 -6.48
C PRO A 293 15.09 5.76 -6.59
N LEU A 294 14.59 5.06 -7.62
CA LEU A 294 14.94 3.68 -7.92
C LEU A 294 16.13 3.63 -8.88
N ALA A 295 17.01 2.64 -8.70
CA ALA A 295 18.05 2.37 -9.66
C ALA A 295 17.44 1.84 -10.97
N VAL A 296 17.89 2.39 -12.10
CA VAL A 296 17.48 2.00 -13.44
C VAL A 296 18.72 1.72 -14.27
N ASP A 297 18.99 0.44 -14.50
CA ASP A 297 20.10 0.03 -15.36
C ASP A 297 19.86 0.56 -16.78
N GLY A 298 20.90 1.14 -17.37
CA GLY A 298 20.81 1.75 -18.70
C GLY A 298 19.86 2.98 -18.74
N HIS A 299 19.80 3.75 -17.66
CA HIS A 299 18.91 4.92 -17.52
C HIS A 299 19.06 5.94 -18.67
N ALA A 300 20.26 6.12 -19.22
CA ALA A 300 20.47 6.99 -20.36
C ALA A 300 19.79 6.46 -21.63
N ALA A 301 19.82 5.14 -21.85
CA ALA A 301 19.13 4.51 -22.96
C ALA A 301 17.60 4.62 -22.82
N GLN A 302 17.08 4.35 -21.62
CA GLN A 302 15.65 4.51 -21.32
C GLN A 302 15.16 5.94 -21.57
N ALA A 303 15.95 6.94 -21.19
CA ALA A 303 15.63 8.34 -21.45
C ALA A 303 15.64 8.67 -22.95
N CYS A 304 16.60 8.13 -23.70
CA CYS A 304 16.66 8.30 -25.18
C CYS A 304 15.48 7.61 -25.86
N ASP A 305 15.14 6.38 -25.49
CA ASP A 305 13.96 5.67 -25.99
C ASP A 305 12.68 6.46 -25.72
N THR A 306 12.56 7.02 -24.50
CA THR A 306 11.42 7.87 -24.13
C THR A 306 11.33 9.11 -25.04
N ALA A 307 12.44 9.81 -25.28
CA ALA A 307 12.44 10.99 -26.13
C ALA A 307 12.02 10.68 -27.57
N LEU A 308 12.50 9.55 -28.13
CA LEU A 308 12.11 9.06 -29.45
C LEU A 308 10.62 8.68 -29.49
N ALA A 309 10.15 7.98 -28.44
CA ALA A 309 8.73 7.59 -28.32
C ALA A 309 7.83 8.84 -28.18
N MET A 310 8.24 9.86 -27.43
CA MET A 310 7.49 11.13 -27.31
C MET A 310 7.35 11.84 -28.67
N GLN A 311 8.43 11.92 -29.45
CA GLN A 311 8.37 12.47 -30.80
C GLN A 311 7.44 11.67 -31.73
N ALA A 312 7.46 10.34 -31.64
CA ALA A 312 6.58 9.47 -32.41
C ALA A 312 5.10 9.62 -31.96
N GLY A 313 4.86 9.62 -30.64
CA GLY A 313 3.52 9.82 -30.07
C GLY A 313 2.93 11.18 -30.44
N LEU A 314 3.75 12.22 -30.43
CA LEU A 314 3.31 13.56 -30.82
C LEU A 314 2.95 13.66 -32.31
N ARG A 315 3.69 12.94 -33.18
CA ARG A 315 3.30 12.85 -34.60
C ARG A 315 1.91 12.20 -34.75
N ALA A 316 1.64 11.13 -34.01
CA ALA A 316 0.32 10.48 -34.01
C ALA A 316 -0.79 11.42 -33.53
N LEU A 317 -0.55 12.14 -32.42
CA LEU A 317 -1.49 13.14 -31.89
C LEU A 317 -1.77 14.26 -32.89
N ASN A 318 -0.76 14.78 -33.59
CA ASN A 318 -0.94 15.78 -34.62
C ASN A 318 -1.83 15.29 -35.78
N VAL A 319 -1.72 14.04 -36.19
CA VAL A 319 -2.59 13.43 -37.20
C VAL A 319 -4.04 13.39 -36.72
N GLU A 320 -4.25 13.01 -35.47
CA GLU A 320 -5.58 12.99 -34.83
C GLU A 320 -6.18 14.39 -34.74
N TRP A 321 -5.42 15.37 -34.24
CA TRP A 321 -5.86 16.77 -34.14
C TRP A 321 -6.13 17.38 -35.48
N GLN A 322 -5.35 17.03 -36.51
CA GLN A 322 -5.59 17.48 -37.89
C GLN A 322 -6.94 16.96 -38.43
N ALA A 323 -7.25 15.69 -38.15
CA ALA A 323 -8.53 15.10 -38.58
C ALA A 323 -9.71 15.78 -37.87
N GLU A 324 -9.60 16.02 -36.54
CA GLU A 324 -10.61 16.71 -35.74
C GLU A 324 -10.81 18.17 -36.22
N ALA A 325 -9.71 18.89 -36.48
CA ALA A 325 -9.77 20.27 -36.96
C ALA A 325 -10.48 20.35 -38.32
N ARG A 326 -10.16 19.43 -39.25
CA ARG A 326 -10.83 19.34 -40.56
C ARG A 326 -12.33 19.05 -40.42
N ALA A 327 -12.70 18.08 -39.53
CA ALA A 327 -14.10 17.78 -39.28
C ALA A 327 -14.89 18.94 -38.69
N ALA A 328 -14.22 19.79 -37.87
CA ALA A 328 -14.79 20.98 -37.26
C ALA A 328 -14.70 22.26 -38.12
N GLY A 329 -14.13 22.20 -39.33
CA GLY A 329 -13.91 23.37 -40.21
C GLY A 329 -12.92 24.38 -39.60
N ARG A 330 -12.00 23.96 -38.73
CA ARG A 330 -11.00 24.82 -38.07
C ARG A 330 -9.61 24.59 -38.65
N GLN A 331 -8.74 25.59 -38.50
CA GLN A 331 -7.34 25.44 -38.85
C GLN A 331 -6.64 24.48 -37.87
N HIS A 332 -5.82 23.56 -38.40
CA HIS A 332 -4.98 22.67 -37.59
C HIS A 332 -3.76 23.45 -37.05
N ILE A 333 -3.48 23.26 -35.77
CA ILE A 333 -2.28 23.76 -35.10
C ILE A 333 -1.28 22.62 -34.99
N GLN A 334 -0.18 22.69 -35.72
CA GLN A 334 0.90 21.73 -35.65
C GLN A 334 1.69 21.94 -34.36
N VAL A 335 1.74 20.90 -33.50
CA VAL A 335 2.50 20.93 -32.26
C VAL A 335 3.82 20.21 -32.42
N ASN A 336 4.90 20.83 -32.03
CA ASN A 336 6.23 20.22 -31.98
C ASN A 336 6.86 20.46 -30.62
N ILE A 337 7.73 19.53 -30.16
CA ILE A 337 8.47 19.65 -28.92
C ILE A 337 9.98 19.66 -29.16
N GLY A 338 10.69 20.38 -28.31
CA GLY A 338 12.11 20.22 -28.11
C GLY A 338 12.37 19.31 -26.91
N VAL A 339 13.40 18.47 -27.00
CA VAL A 339 13.82 17.59 -25.91
C VAL A 339 15.31 17.73 -25.70
N GLY A 340 15.72 18.08 -24.48
CA GLY A 340 17.12 18.10 -24.05
C GLY A 340 17.40 17.02 -23.02
N LEU A 341 18.39 16.18 -23.27
CA LEU A 341 18.81 15.10 -22.38
C LEU A 341 20.27 15.29 -21.95
N ASN A 342 20.53 15.16 -20.67
CA ASN A 342 21.91 15.13 -20.18
C ASN A 342 22.09 14.15 -19.02
N THR A 343 23.23 13.50 -18.97
CA THR A 343 23.59 12.51 -17.94
C THR A 343 24.72 13.04 -17.08
N GLY A 344 24.61 12.93 -15.78
CA GLY A 344 25.70 13.29 -14.88
C GLY A 344 25.31 13.25 -13.41
N ARG A 345 26.26 13.64 -12.55
CA ARG A 345 26.06 13.66 -11.11
C ARG A 345 25.21 14.85 -10.71
N ALA A 346 24.16 14.57 -9.95
CA ALA A 346 23.27 15.57 -9.38
C ALA A 346 22.92 15.23 -7.92
N SER A 347 22.52 16.22 -7.16
CA SER A 347 21.89 15.99 -5.85
C SER A 347 20.43 15.66 -6.08
N VAL A 348 19.97 14.50 -5.62
CA VAL A 348 18.59 14.03 -5.77
C VAL A 348 17.99 13.78 -4.39
N GLY A 349 16.78 14.29 -4.15
CA GLY A 349 16.13 14.14 -2.85
C GLY A 349 14.97 15.09 -2.63
N ASN A 350 14.60 15.27 -1.38
CA ASN A 350 13.51 16.16 -0.98
C ASN A 350 14.04 17.59 -0.75
N PHE A 351 13.73 18.48 -1.67
CA PHE A 351 14.12 19.89 -1.61
C PHE A 351 12.93 20.78 -1.32
N GLY A 352 13.14 21.79 -0.48
CA GLY A 352 12.12 22.77 -0.10
C GLY A 352 12.24 23.21 1.36
N SER A 353 11.11 23.56 1.93
CA SER A 353 11.01 23.93 3.35
C SER A 353 10.43 22.77 4.18
N ALA A 354 10.52 22.87 5.51
CA ALA A 354 9.87 21.90 6.40
C ALA A 354 8.34 21.79 6.20
N GLN A 355 7.71 22.82 5.60
CA GLN A 355 6.27 22.86 5.35
C GLN A 355 5.88 22.40 3.94
N ARG A 356 6.80 22.51 2.98
CA ARG A 356 6.57 22.11 1.58
C ARG A 356 7.89 21.71 0.94
N PHE A 357 7.99 20.45 0.57
CA PHE A 357 9.12 19.92 -0.16
C PHE A 357 8.62 19.12 -1.38
N THR A 358 9.51 18.95 -2.34
CA THR A 358 9.28 18.15 -3.55
C THR A 358 10.49 17.27 -3.79
N TYR A 359 10.26 16.03 -4.18
CA TYR A 359 11.35 15.16 -4.62
C TYR A 359 11.82 15.64 -6.00
N SER A 360 13.07 16.08 -6.08
CA SER A 360 13.63 16.74 -7.26
C SER A 360 15.12 16.46 -7.40
N CYS A 361 15.74 17.03 -8.40
CA CYS A 361 17.18 16.98 -8.62
C CYS A 361 17.77 18.37 -8.87
N LEU A 362 18.96 18.60 -8.33
CA LEU A 362 19.71 19.86 -8.46
C LEU A 362 21.15 19.58 -8.85
N GLY A 363 21.69 20.38 -9.77
CA GLY A 363 23.07 20.28 -10.18
C GLY A 363 23.34 20.97 -11.51
N ASP A 364 24.62 21.13 -11.82
CA ASP A 364 25.06 21.77 -13.05
C ASP A 364 24.68 20.96 -14.30
N GLU A 365 24.70 19.63 -14.19
CA GLU A 365 24.28 18.71 -15.25
C GLU A 365 22.76 18.77 -15.50
N VAL A 366 21.96 19.09 -14.47
CA VAL A 366 20.51 19.34 -14.61
C VAL A 366 20.27 20.63 -15.42
N ASN A 367 21.01 21.68 -15.07
CA ASN A 367 20.93 22.95 -15.80
C ASN A 367 21.40 22.79 -17.26
N LEU A 368 22.39 21.93 -17.51
CA LEU A 368 22.82 21.65 -18.88
C LEU A 368 21.70 21.00 -19.70
N ALA A 369 20.96 20.03 -19.15
CA ALA A 369 19.82 19.42 -19.85
C ALA A 369 18.77 20.45 -20.28
N SER A 370 18.43 21.41 -19.42
CA SER A 370 17.53 22.52 -19.75
C SER A 370 18.07 23.41 -20.86
N ARG A 371 19.37 23.69 -20.85
CA ARG A 371 19.99 24.49 -21.91
C ARG A 371 20.03 23.74 -23.26
N LEU A 372 20.26 22.41 -23.23
CA LEU A 372 20.20 21.57 -24.43
C LEU A 372 18.81 21.59 -25.06
N GLU A 373 17.75 21.54 -24.23
CA GLU A 373 16.38 21.71 -24.73
C GLU A 373 16.22 23.05 -25.48
N GLY A 374 16.63 24.17 -24.87
CA GLY A 374 16.57 25.48 -25.50
C GLY A 374 17.35 25.53 -26.83
N GLN A 375 18.48 24.83 -26.96
CA GLN A 375 19.26 24.75 -28.19
C GLN A 375 18.55 23.96 -29.30
N CYS A 376 17.60 23.11 -29.02
CA CYS A 376 16.82 22.44 -30.06
C CYS A 376 16.15 23.44 -31.02
N LYS A 377 15.71 24.60 -30.51
CA LYS A 377 15.16 25.69 -31.37
C LYS A 377 16.23 26.31 -32.26
N THR A 378 17.40 26.58 -31.69
CA THR A 378 18.52 27.22 -32.42
C THR A 378 19.04 26.31 -33.53
N TYR A 379 19.18 25.02 -33.23
CA TYR A 379 19.70 24.05 -34.22
C TYR A 379 18.60 23.44 -35.10
N GLY A 380 17.34 23.78 -34.88
CA GLY A 380 16.23 23.28 -35.67
C GLY A 380 16.02 21.78 -35.59
N VAL A 381 16.32 21.16 -34.43
CA VAL A 381 16.23 19.71 -34.22
C VAL A 381 15.25 19.38 -33.10
N GLY A 382 14.69 18.16 -33.12
CA GLY A 382 13.71 17.73 -32.14
C GLY A 382 14.28 17.29 -30.81
N ILE A 383 15.44 16.62 -30.80
CA ILE A 383 16.07 16.05 -29.60
C ILE A 383 17.57 16.38 -29.61
N ILE A 384 18.08 16.93 -28.52
CA ILE A 384 19.54 17.12 -28.29
C ILE A 384 19.93 16.36 -27.03
N ILE A 385 21.02 15.60 -27.15
CA ILE A 385 21.68 14.92 -26.03
C ILE A 385 23.08 15.48 -25.79
N GLY A 386 23.51 15.54 -24.54
CA GLY A 386 24.86 15.94 -24.15
C GLY A 386 25.89 14.82 -24.34
N GLU A 387 27.17 15.19 -24.28
CA GLU A 387 28.32 14.26 -24.49
C GLU A 387 28.29 13.06 -23.52
N ASN A 388 28.01 13.31 -22.23
CA ASN A 388 27.93 12.23 -21.23
C ASN A 388 26.80 11.23 -21.53
N THR A 389 25.67 11.71 -22.02
CA THR A 389 24.57 10.84 -22.46
C THR A 389 25.00 10.04 -23.68
N ARG A 390 25.60 10.69 -24.68
CA ARG A 390 26.09 10.05 -25.90
C ARG A 390 27.06 8.91 -25.58
N THR A 391 27.98 9.12 -24.65
CA THR A 391 28.96 8.10 -24.21
C THR A 391 28.30 6.86 -23.64
N GLN A 392 27.18 7.02 -22.93
CA GLN A 392 26.43 5.90 -22.32
C GLN A 392 25.47 5.21 -23.31
N VAL A 393 25.18 5.83 -24.47
CA VAL A 393 24.30 5.25 -25.48
C VAL A 393 24.98 5.13 -26.86
N PRO A 394 26.14 4.43 -26.95
CA PRO A 394 26.92 4.35 -28.19
C PRO A 394 26.15 3.65 -29.34
N ALA A 395 25.17 2.84 -29.01
CA ALA A 395 24.36 2.11 -29.98
C ALA A 395 23.29 2.98 -30.70
N PHE A 396 22.95 4.15 -30.15
CA PHE A 396 21.92 5.00 -30.75
C PHE A 396 22.44 5.84 -31.92
N ALA A 397 21.57 6.14 -32.87
CA ALA A 397 21.89 7.06 -33.96
C ALA A 397 21.88 8.50 -33.43
N ALA A 398 23.05 8.98 -33.05
CA ALA A 398 23.25 10.33 -32.55
C ALA A 398 24.29 11.06 -33.42
N LEU A 399 23.89 12.13 -34.09
CA LEU A 399 24.69 12.92 -34.99
C LEU A 399 25.27 14.13 -34.25
N GLU A 400 26.57 14.33 -34.29
CA GLU A 400 27.20 15.51 -33.68
C GLU A 400 26.76 16.77 -34.41
N LEU A 401 26.28 17.76 -33.66
CA LEU A 401 25.79 19.03 -34.21
C LEU A 401 26.85 20.13 -34.10
N ASP A 402 27.43 20.26 -32.92
CA ASP A 402 28.33 21.37 -32.64
C ASP A 402 29.09 21.20 -31.34
N ARG A 403 30.07 22.08 -31.13
CA ARG A 403 30.75 22.28 -29.83
C ARG A 403 30.54 23.76 -29.44
N ILE A 404 29.77 23.99 -28.39
CA ILE A 404 29.38 25.32 -27.97
C ILE A 404 29.74 25.65 -26.55
N LEU A 405 30.01 26.91 -26.30
CA LEU A 405 30.09 27.41 -24.92
C LEU A 405 28.69 27.92 -24.54
N VAL A 406 27.99 27.14 -23.70
CA VAL A 406 26.68 27.56 -23.18
C VAL A 406 26.87 28.56 -22.04
N LYS A 407 25.96 29.52 -21.90
CA LYS A 407 26.01 30.59 -20.90
C LYS A 407 26.21 30.00 -19.49
N GLY A 408 27.25 30.48 -18.76
CA GLY A 408 27.58 30.07 -17.39
C GLY A 408 28.32 28.74 -17.28
N LYS A 409 28.80 28.16 -18.38
CA LYS A 409 29.83 27.11 -18.40
C LYS A 409 31.15 27.72 -18.82
N THR A 410 32.25 27.22 -18.23
CA THR A 410 33.63 27.58 -18.62
C THR A 410 34.19 26.61 -19.65
N GLU A 411 33.63 25.42 -19.75
CA GLU A 411 34.03 24.40 -20.70
C GLU A 411 32.99 24.24 -21.80
N PRO A 412 33.41 24.10 -23.07
CA PRO A 412 32.51 23.84 -24.18
C PRO A 412 31.84 22.49 -24.06
N ALA A 413 30.55 22.43 -24.37
CA ALA A 413 29.77 21.19 -24.42
C ALA A 413 29.57 20.75 -25.88
N ARG A 414 29.72 19.44 -26.14
CA ARG A 414 29.36 18.84 -27.43
C ARG A 414 27.87 18.47 -27.41
N LEU A 415 27.21 18.79 -28.51
CA LEU A 415 25.79 18.55 -28.72
C LEU A 415 25.60 17.51 -29.80
N TYR A 416 24.67 16.60 -29.56
CA TYR A 416 24.31 15.56 -30.53
C TYR A 416 22.80 15.56 -30.75
N ALA A 417 22.36 15.52 -32.01
CA ALA A 417 20.96 15.24 -32.35
C ALA A 417 20.72 13.74 -32.21
N LEU A 418 19.76 13.35 -31.39
CA LEU A 418 19.29 11.96 -31.32
C LEU A 418 18.29 11.75 -32.46
N MET A 419 18.70 10.98 -33.48
CA MET A 419 17.95 10.72 -34.70
C MET A 419 17.11 9.42 -34.61
N GLY A 420 17.60 8.42 -33.91
CA GLY A 420 16.94 7.12 -33.82
C GLY A 420 17.66 6.12 -32.90
N ASP A 421 17.12 4.93 -32.91
CA ASP A 421 17.60 3.77 -32.12
C ASP A 421 18.83 3.08 -32.78
N ALA A 422 19.18 1.92 -32.23
CA ALA A 422 20.26 1.08 -32.73
C ALA A 422 20.02 0.57 -34.17
N THR A 423 18.78 0.43 -34.59
CA THR A 423 18.44 -0.01 -35.95
C THR A 423 18.81 1.09 -36.95
N MET A 424 18.46 2.34 -36.64
CA MET A 424 18.86 3.48 -37.45
C MET A 424 20.37 3.67 -37.47
N ALA A 425 21.05 3.51 -36.32
CA ALA A 425 22.50 3.65 -36.23
C ALA A 425 23.27 2.66 -37.13
N GLN A 426 22.69 1.48 -37.36
CA GLN A 426 23.28 0.44 -38.23
C GLN A 426 22.97 0.64 -39.72
N SER A 427 22.07 1.55 -40.08
CA SER A 427 21.72 1.80 -41.46
C SER A 427 22.90 2.41 -42.23
N SER A 428 23.03 2.07 -43.52
CA SER A 428 24.07 2.65 -44.39
C SER A 428 23.90 4.15 -44.55
N ALA A 429 22.63 4.63 -44.62
CA ALA A 429 22.30 6.03 -44.78
C ALA A 429 22.77 6.86 -43.55
N PHE A 430 22.55 6.35 -42.32
CA PHE A 430 23.04 7.07 -41.13
C PHE A 430 24.56 7.08 -41.05
N ARG A 431 25.23 5.97 -41.36
CA ARG A 431 26.68 5.90 -41.33
C ARG A 431 27.34 6.85 -42.33
N GLU A 432 26.81 6.91 -43.55
CA GLU A 432 27.27 7.85 -44.57
C GLU A 432 27.05 9.30 -44.10
N LEU A 433 25.87 9.60 -43.53
CA LEU A 433 25.57 10.92 -42.95
C LEU A 433 26.57 11.28 -41.84
N ALA A 434 26.86 10.34 -40.92
CA ALA A 434 27.76 10.59 -39.82
C ALA A 434 29.19 10.89 -40.30
N GLU A 435 29.69 10.16 -41.32
CA GLU A 435 31.01 10.39 -41.94
C GLU A 435 31.07 11.76 -42.61
N ARG A 436 30.04 12.16 -43.37
CA ARG A 436 29.96 13.48 -44.04
C ARG A 436 29.88 14.62 -43.01
N GLN A 437 29.09 14.41 -41.96
CA GLN A 437 28.93 15.37 -40.88
C GLN A 437 30.24 15.58 -40.11
N GLU A 438 31.02 14.53 -39.85
CA GLU A 438 32.31 14.62 -39.20
C GLU A 438 33.27 15.44 -40.06
N ALA A 439 33.39 15.12 -41.35
CA ALA A 439 34.22 15.88 -42.28
C ALA A 439 33.81 17.38 -42.37
N PHE A 440 32.52 17.65 -42.39
CA PHE A 440 31.99 19.02 -42.36
C PHE A 440 32.39 19.76 -41.09
N LEU A 441 32.15 19.14 -39.89
CA LEU A 441 32.47 19.76 -38.60
C LEU A 441 33.97 19.96 -38.40
N ASP A 442 34.83 19.06 -38.91
CA ASP A 442 36.26 19.21 -38.83
C ASP A 442 36.74 20.43 -39.65
N ARG A 443 36.21 20.64 -40.85
CA ARG A 443 36.53 21.83 -41.64
C ARG A 443 36.04 23.12 -40.98
N TYR A 444 34.82 23.08 -40.48
CA TYR A 444 34.21 24.22 -39.76
C TYR A 444 35.04 24.60 -38.53
N ARG A 445 35.43 23.64 -37.71
CA ARG A 445 36.23 23.83 -36.48
C ARG A 445 37.66 24.31 -36.78
N ALA A 446 38.22 23.87 -37.87
CA ALA A 446 39.54 24.33 -38.32
C ALA A 446 39.53 25.76 -38.89
N GLY A 447 38.34 26.40 -39.00
CA GLY A 447 38.18 27.76 -39.59
C GLY A 447 38.16 27.76 -41.12
N GLY A 448 38.10 26.57 -41.76
CA GLY A 448 37.93 26.46 -43.22
C GLY A 448 36.51 26.65 -43.66
N PHE A 449 35.96 27.86 -43.44
CA PHE A 449 34.54 28.16 -43.59
C PHE A 449 34.03 28.00 -45.03
N VAL A 450 34.88 28.29 -46.03
CA VAL A 450 34.50 28.12 -47.45
C VAL A 450 34.36 26.62 -47.77
N ASP A 451 35.32 25.81 -47.40
CA ASP A 451 35.28 24.35 -47.61
C ASP A 451 34.10 23.73 -46.85
N ALA A 452 33.87 24.21 -45.61
CA ALA A 452 32.73 23.75 -44.80
C ALA A 452 31.39 24.09 -45.45
N MET A 453 31.26 25.24 -46.10
CA MET A 453 30.09 25.65 -46.84
C MET A 453 29.77 24.72 -48.02
N GLU A 454 30.80 24.26 -48.75
CA GLU A 454 30.63 23.30 -49.84
C GLU A 454 30.14 21.93 -49.35
N LEU A 455 30.67 21.46 -48.19
CA LEU A 455 30.25 20.19 -47.61
C LEU A 455 28.82 20.15 -47.05
N ILE A 456 28.21 21.29 -46.76
CA ILE A 456 26.84 21.36 -46.27
C ILE A 456 25.84 20.75 -47.27
N GLU A 457 26.01 21.01 -48.56
CA GLU A 457 25.09 20.54 -49.61
C GLU A 457 25.12 19.00 -49.72
N ASP A 458 26.29 18.41 -49.61
CA ASP A 458 26.47 16.96 -49.55
C ASP A 458 25.79 16.39 -48.31
N CYS A 459 26.02 16.99 -47.12
CA CYS A 459 25.43 16.55 -45.87
C CYS A 459 23.90 16.64 -45.93
N GLU A 460 23.33 17.71 -46.46
CA GLU A 460 21.88 17.91 -46.58
C GLU A 460 21.24 16.87 -47.51
N THR A 461 21.90 16.52 -48.61
CA THR A 461 21.44 15.49 -49.54
C THR A 461 21.40 14.11 -48.87
N VAL A 462 22.47 13.75 -48.17
CA VAL A 462 22.56 12.47 -47.45
C VAL A 462 21.60 12.44 -46.28
N ALA A 463 21.41 13.55 -45.56
CA ALA A 463 20.45 13.65 -44.45
C ALA A 463 19.01 13.44 -44.95
N ALA A 464 18.63 13.99 -46.08
CA ALA A 464 17.33 13.78 -46.71
C ALA A 464 17.13 12.31 -47.09
N ALA A 465 18.15 11.64 -47.61
CA ALA A 465 18.12 10.20 -47.93
C ALA A 465 18.00 9.33 -46.67
N ALA A 466 18.59 9.78 -45.53
CA ALA A 466 18.42 9.16 -44.24
C ALA A 466 17.07 9.48 -43.55
N GLY A 467 16.18 10.22 -44.20
CA GLY A 467 14.88 10.60 -43.67
C GLY A 467 14.94 11.72 -42.62
N TRP A 468 16.07 12.40 -42.48
CA TRP A 468 16.26 13.46 -41.49
C TRP A 468 16.08 14.86 -42.17
N GLN A 469 14.85 15.38 -42.10
CA GLN A 469 14.47 16.69 -42.62
C GLN A 469 14.35 17.68 -41.45
N GLN A 470 15.47 18.33 -41.13
CA GLN A 470 15.58 19.34 -40.06
C GLN A 470 16.21 20.60 -40.63
N SER A 471 15.92 21.73 -40.02
CA SER A 471 16.49 23.03 -40.46
C SER A 471 17.94 23.27 -39.99
N TYR A 472 18.64 22.23 -39.53
CA TYR A 472 19.99 22.30 -39.04
C TYR A 472 20.99 22.81 -40.07
N TYR A 473 21.00 22.26 -41.27
CA TYR A 473 21.93 22.70 -42.32
C TYR A 473 21.62 24.09 -42.86
N GLU A 474 20.33 24.49 -42.89
CA GLU A 474 19.93 25.86 -43.22
C GLU A 474 20.51 26.84 -42.18
N MET A 475 20.39 26.55 -40.91
CA MET A 475 20.96 27.35 -39.81
C MET A 475 22.50 27.40 -39.90
N MET A 476 23.16 26.26 -40.15
CA MET A 476 24.63 26.21 -40.27
C MET A 476 25.09 27.00 -41.51
N ARG A 477 24.40 26.92 -42.62
CA ARG A 477 24.70 27.72 -43.85
C ARG A 477 24.64 29.21 -43.56
N ALA A 478 23.60 29.66 -42.86
CA ALA A 478 23.44 31.07 -42.47
C ALA A 478 24.61 31.49 -41.53
N ARG A 479 24.92 30.70 -40.54
CA ARG A 479 26.02 30.96 -39.58
C ARG A 479 27.38 31.01 -40.25
N ILE A 480 27.69 30.04 -41.10
CA ILE A 480 28.97 30.01 -41.81
C ILE A 480 29.09 31.16 -42.80
N GLY A 481 27.98 31.56 -43.45
CA GLY A 481 27.92 32.77 -44.29
C GLY A 481 28.29 34.03 -43.51
N GLU A 482 27.82 34.19 -42.26
CA GLU A 482 28.22 35.29 -41.38
C GLU A 482 29.72 35.23 -41.04
N LEU A 483 30.27 33.99 -40.75
CA LEU A 483 31.68 33.82 -40.44
C LEU A 483 32.61 34.02 -41.62
N ILE A 484 32.15 33.76 -42.85
CA ILE A 484 32.92 34.08 -44.10
C ILE A 484 32.95 35.58 -44.28
N ALA A 485 31.81 36.27 -44.05
CA ALA A 485 31.73 37.72 -44.24
C ALA A 485 32.53 38.50 -43.19
N ILE A 486 32.55 38.02 -41.96
CA ILE A 486 33.26 38.64 -40.83
C ILE A 486 34.04 37.52 -40.07
N PRO A 487 35.23 37.13 -40.55
CA PRO A 487 36.00 36.08 -39.88
C PRO A 487 36.42 36.49 -38.46
N PRO A 488 36.23 35.65 -37.46
CA PRO A 488 36.66 35.93 -36.09
C PRO A 488 38.23 35.87 -36.00
N ALA A 489 38.82 36.83 -35.29
CA ALA A 489 40.26 36.91 -35.14
C ALA A 489 40.84 35.72 -34.35
N ASP A 490 40.09 35.20 -33.34
CA ASP A 490 40.52 34.14 -32.45
C ASP A 490 39.52 32.97 -32.51
N TRP A 491 39.45 32.28 -33.66
CA TRP A 491 38.59 31.13 -33.81
C TRP A 491 39.17 29.88 -33.14
N THR A 492 38.46 29.38 -32.13
CA THR A 492 38.87 28.20 -31.36
C THR A 492 38.14 26.91 -31.77
N GLY A 493 37.31 26.94 -32.81
CA GLY A 493 36.42 25.84 -33.17
C GLY A 493 35.21 25.71 -32.27
N VAL A 494 34.98 26.67 -31.36
CA VAL A 494 33.87 26.69 -30.42
C VAL A 494 32.98 27.89 -30.70
N TYR A 495 31.70 27.64 -30.92
CA TYR A 495 30.74 28.71 -31.11
C TYR A 495 30.22 29.20 -29.76
N VAL A 496 30.30 30.51 -29.54
CA VAL A 496 29.72 31.16 -28.36
C VAL A 496 28.25 31.44 -28.66
N ALA A 497 27.35 30.74 -27.97
CA ALA A 497 25.90 30.95 -28.17
C ALA A 497 25.53 32.39 -27.82
N LYS A 498 25.04 33.13 -28.81
CA LYS A 498 24.40 34.43 -28.58
C LYS A 498 23.11 34.23 -27.80
N GLU A 499 22.75 35.20 -26.98
CA GLU A 499 21.56 35.12 -26.10
C GLU A 499 20.28 34.67 -26.82
N LYS A 500 19.32 34.15 -25.99
CA LYS A 500 17.98 33.69 -26.39
C LYS A 500 17.23 34.70 -27.21
#